data_cbd9054aa2ffae1180abeee6a5bb930e
#
_entry.id   cbd9054aa2ffae1180abeee6a5bb930e
#
_cell.length_a   1.000
_cell.length_b   1.000
_cell.length_c   1.000
_cell.angle_alpha   90.00
_cell.angle_beta   90.00
_cell.angle_gamma   90.00
#
_symmetry.space_group_name_H-M   'P 1'
#
loop_
_entity.id
_entity.type
_entity.pdbx_description
1 polymer ?
#
loop_
_entity_poly.entity_id
_entity_poly.type
_entity_poly.pdbx_seq_one_letter_code
_entity_poly.pdbx_strand_id
1 'polypeptide(L)'
;VIMCADKPGEILEHNDILLNLNPPCRIKDTSWIKPGKVMREVTLTTEGGKALVDFAVKRNLQYIHFDAGWYGFEYDKASDATTVTLDPRRNPKIDALNLKEVVAYAKQHGIGVMLYVNQRALQQQLDEILPLYKSWGISGIKFGFVQVGSQVWTKWMHEAVKKCADYGLMVDIHDEYRPTGFSRTY
;
A
#
# COMPACT_ATOMS: atom_id res chain seq x y z
N VAL A 1 17.48 11.74 -15.49
CA VAL A 1 16.80 12.30 -16.67
C VAL A 1 16.79 13.81 -16.56
N ILE A 2 17.13 14.49 -17.62
CA ILE A 2 16.95 15.94 -17.74
C ILE A 2 15.82 16.14 -18.76
N MET A 3 14.78 16.85 -18.36
CA MET A 3 13.65 17.18 -19.22
C MET A 3 13.68 18.69 -19.51
N CYS A 4 13.55 19.04 -20.77
CA CYS A 4 13.47 20.42 -21.23
C CYS A 4 12.12 20.64 -21.90
N ALA A 5 11.54 21.80 -21.69
CA ALA A 5 10.30 22.23 -22.32
C ALA A 5 10.26 23.74 -22.44
N ASP A 6 9.46 24.27 -23.35
CA ASP A 6 9.29 25.71 -23.55
C ASP A 6 8.44 26.34 -22.44
N LYS A 7 7.55 25.55 -21.81
CA LYS A 7 6.68 25.99 -20.72
C LYS A 7 6.74 25.01 -19.54
N PRO A 8 6.66 25.50 -18.29
CA PRO A 8 6.72 24.63 -17.09
C PRO A 8 5.67 23.51 -17.07
N GLY A 9 4.46 23.76 -17.58
CA GLY A 9 3.38 22.77 -17.62
C GLY A 9 3.68 21.57 -18.50
N GLU A 10 4.41 21.77 -19.59
CA GLU A 10 4.78 20.69 -20.53
C GLU A 10 5.64 19.61 -19.86
N ILE A 11 6.47 19.99 -18.87
CA ILE A 11 7.26 19.02 -18.09
C ILE A 11 6.36 18.05 -17.34
N LEU A 12 5.20 18.52 -16.83
CA LEU A 12 4.24 17.66 -16.13
C LEU A 12 3.46 16.77 -17.10
N GLU A 13 3.22 17.25 -18.32
CA GLU A 13 2.48 16.50 -19.34
C GLU A 13 3.32 15.36 -19.96
N HIS A 14 4.65 15.50 -19.97
CA HIS A 14 5.58 14.53 -20.57
C HIS A 14 6.11 13.48 -19.59
N ASN A 15 5.32 13.07 -18.61
CA ASN A 15 5.69 11.98 -17.68
C ASN A 15 5.87 10.61 -18.36
N ASP A 16 5.32 10.44 -19.54
CA ASP A 16 5.52 9.25 -20.38
C ASP A 16 7.01 9.02 -20.74
N ILE A 17 7.83 10.06 -20.76
CA ILE A 17 9.29 9.95 -20.94
C ILE A 17 9.90 9.06 -19.87
N LEU A 18 9.54 9.26 -18.60
CA LEU A 18 10.05 8.45 -17.49
C LEU A 18 9.59 6.99 -17.61
N LEU A 19 8.34 6.78 -17.96
CA LEU A 19 7.79 5.44 -18.20
C LEU A 19 8.54 4.74 -19.33
N ASN A 20 8.76 5.43 -20.46
CA ASN A 20 9.36 4.86 -21.66
C ASN A 20 10.85 4.52 -21.52
N LEU A 21 11.53 5.08 -20.52
CA LEU A 21 12.92 4.71 -20.19
C LEU A 21 13.01 3.40 -19.40
N ASN A 22 11.90 2.87 -18.92
CA ASN A 22 11.85 1.60 -18.20
C ASN A 22 11.49 0.44 -19.13
N PRO A 23 11.94 -0.80 -18.82
CA PRO A 23 11.56 -1.98 -19.57
C PRO A 23 10.03 -2.17 -19.61
N PRO A 24 9.51 -2.88 -20.64
CA PRO A 24 8.11 -3.28 -20.68
C PRO A 24 7.69 -4.07 -19.44
N CYS A 25 6.38 -4.15 -19.21
CA CYS A 25 5.79 -4.92 -18.12
C CYS A 25 6.32 -6.36 -18.11
N ARG A 26 6.76 -6.81 -16.94
CA ARG A 26 7.26 -8.17 -16.69
C ARG A 26 6.29 -9.05 -15.93
N ILE A 27 5.18 -8.49 -15.50
CA ILE A 27 4.12 -9.22 -14.81
C ILE A 27 3.34 -10.00 -15.87
N LYS A 28 3.27 -11.32 -15.75
CA LYS A 28 2.60 -12.19 -16.72
C LYS A 28 1.08 -12.03 -16.67
N ASP A 29 0.53 -12.02 -15.48
CA ASP A 29 -0.91 -11.78 -15.23
C ASP A 29 -1.11 -10.44 -14.54
N THR A 30 -1.67 -9.48 -15.25
CA THR A 30 -1.97 -8.13 -14.74
C THR A 30 -3.43 -7.96 -14.30
N SER A 31 -4.24 -9.02 -14.35
CA SER A 31 -5.68 -8.96 -14.06
C SER A 31 -6.02 -8.51 -12.64
N TRP A 32 -5.09 -8.69 -11.70
CA TRP A 32 -5.23 -8.26 -10.31
C TRP A 32 -4.88 -6.78 -10.09
N ILE A 33 -4.20 -6.13 -11.04
CA ILE A 33 -3.83 -4.72 -10.94
C ILE A 33 -5.04 -3.88 -11.33
N LYS A 34 -5.67 -3.27 -10.35
CA LYS A 34 -6.86 -2.45 -10.55
C LYS A 34 -6.64 -1.07 -9.93
N PRO A 35 -6.26 -0.07 -10.71
CA PRO A 35 -6.14 1.29 -10.20
C PRO A 35 -7.49 1.78 -9.68
N GLY A 36 -7.46 2.64 -8.67
CA GLY A 36 -8.69 3.13 -8.07
C GLY A 36 -8.45 4.15 -6.98
N LYS A 37 -9.53 4.60 -6.39
CA LYS A 37 -9.52 5.56 -5.27
C LYS A 37 -9.58 4.80 -3.96
N VAL A 38 -8.82 5.26 -2.98
CA VAL A 38 -8.74 4.69 -1.64
C VAL A 38 -9.17 5.70 -0.59
N MET A 39 -9.87 5.23 0.46
CA MET A 39 -10.17 6.03 1.64
C MET A 39 -9.51 5.40 2.87
N ARG A 40 -8.98 6.28 3.72
CA ARG A 40 -8.26 5.90 4.93
C ARG A 40 -9.19 5.59 6.10
N GLU A 41 -9.02 4.42 6.71
CA GLU A 41 -9.62 4.02 7.96
C GLU A 41 -8.68 4.37 9.12
N VAL A 42 -9.16 5.07 10.13
CA VAL A 42 -8.36 5.57 11.25
C VAL A 42 -8.96 5.25 12.62
N THR A 43 -10.16 4.69 12.66
CA THR A 43 -10.81 4.33 13.93
C THR A 43 -10.23 3.08 14.54
N LEU A 44 -9.64 2.21 13.71
CA LEU A 44 -9.10 0.90 14.08
C LEU A 44 -10.15 0.05 14.78
N THR A 45 -11.38 0.04 14.23
CA THR A 45 -12.49 -0.78 14.73
C THR A 45 -13.13 -1.58 13.61
N THR A 46 -13.78 -2.68 13.96
CA THR A 46 -14.54 -3.49 13.01
C THR A 46 -15.71 -2.71 12.43
N GLU A 47 -16.43 -1.98 13.28
CA GLU A 47 -17.57 -1.15 12.89
C GLU A 47 -17.14 -0.01 11.97
N GLY A 48 -16.06 0.70 12.32
CA GLY A 48 -15.50 1.78 11.49
C GLY A 48 -15.05 1.28 10.14
N GLY A 49 -14.37 0.12 10.10
CA GLY A 49 -13.97 -0.52 8.86
C GLY A 49 -15.16 -0.85 7.95
N LYS A 50 -16.24 -1.45 8.50
CA LYS A 50 -17.47 -1.75 7.75
C LYS A 50 -18.18 -0.49 7.26
N ALA A 51 -18.32 0.51 8.14
CA ALA A 51 -18.93 1.79 7.77
C ALA A 51 -18.16 2.49 6.64
N LEU A 52 -16.82 2.36 6.64
CA LEU A 52 -16.00 2.89 5.57
C LEU A 52 -16.16 2.10 4.26
N VAL A 53 -16.37 0.80 4.32
CA VAL A 53 -16.74 -0.02 3.14
C VAL A 53 -18.05 0.48 2.53
N ASP A 54 -19.09 0.69 3.36
CA ASP A 54 -20.39 1.21 2.89
C ASP A 54 -20.24 2.60 2.26
N PHE A 55 -19.43 3.45 2.87
CA PHE A 55 -19.09 4.76 2.30
C PHE A 55 -18.36 4.62 0.94
N ALA A 56 -17.40 3.70 0.85
CA ALA A 56 -16.66 3.45 -0.37
C ALA A 56 -17.59 3.02 -1.52
N VAL A 57 -18.51 2.10 -1.26
CA VAL A 57 -19.54 1.69 -2.22
C VAL A 57 -20.38 2.88 -2.67
N LYS A 58 -20.92 3.66 -1.71
CA LYS A 58 -21.76 4.83 -2.00
C LYS A 58 -21.03 5.90 -2.82
N ARG A 59 -19.72 6.03 -2.69
CA ARG A 59 -18.89 7.05 -3.35
C ARG A 59 -18.10 6.52 -4.54
N ASN A 60 -18.33 5.29 -4.95
CA ASN A 60 -17.61 4.63 -6.04
C ASN A 60 -16.09 4.69 -5.84
N LEU A 61 -15.65 4.35 -4.61
CA LEU A 61 -14.25 4.10 -4.30
C LEU A 61 -13.98 2.60 -4.48
N GLN A 62 -12.75 2.24 -4.76
CA GLN A 62 -12.37 0.86 -5.01
C GLN A 62 -11.71 0.22 -3.80
N TYR A 63 -11.15 1.06 -2.90
CA TYR A 63 -10.35 0.57 -1.77
C TYR A 63 -10.64 1.35 -0.50
N ILE A 64 -10.47 0.65 0.61
CA ILE A 64 -10.20 1.25 1.92
C ILE A 64 -8.80 0.84 2.37
N HIS A 65 -8.16 1.62 3.25
CA HIS A 65 -6.91 1.20 3.84
C HIS A 65 -6.87 1.49 5.34
N PHE A 66 -6.40 0.51 6.11
CA PHE A 66 -6.08 0.71 7.51
C PHE A 66 -4.73 1.40 7.62
N ASP A 67 -4.73 2.61 8.22
CA ASP A 67 -3.54 3.41 8.43
C ASP A 67 -2.75 2.93 9.65
N ALA A 68 -1.69 3.63 10.02
CA ALA A 68 -0.81 3.30 11.13
C ALA A 68 -1.58 2.98 12.43
N GLY A 69 -1.05 2.03 13.19
CA GLY A 69 -1.58 1.64 14.50
C GLY A 69 -2.37 0.33 14.53
N TRP A 70 -2.60 -0.33 13.39
CA TRP A 70 -3.30 -1.62 13.35
C TRP A 70 -2.41 -2.79 13.80
N TYR A 71 -1.07 -2.64 13.77
CA TYR A 71 -0.08 -3.63 14.24
C TYR A 71 0.84 -3.07 15.34
N GLY A 72 0.32 -2.17 16.15
CA GLY A 72 1.06 -1.49 17.22
C GLY A 72 1.60 -0.13 16.77
N PHE A 73 2.48 0.42 17.59
CA PHE A 73 3.17 1.67 17.24
C PHE A 73 4.25 1.40 16.20
N GLU A 74 4.11 1.95 15.02
CA GLU A 74 4.96 1.65 13.87
C GLU A 74 6.47 1.88 14.06
N TYR A 75 6.84 2.75 15.02
CA TYR A 75 8.24 3.01 15.36
C TYR A 75 8.77 2.17 16.51
N ASP A 76 7.92 1.39 17.18
CA ASP A 76 8.37 0.45 18.20
C ASP A 76 8.99 -0.78 17.54
N LYS A 77 10.19 -1.16 18.02
CA LYS A 77 10.87 -2.37 17.51
C LYS A 77 10.12 -3.66 17.82
N ALA A 78 9.28 -3.66 18.85
CA ALA A 78 8.44 -4.79 19.22
C ALA A 78 7.16 -4.91 18.39
N SER A 79 6.78 -3.88 17.61
CA SER A 79 5.59 -3.93 16.77
C SER A 79 5.79 -4.90 15.61
N ASP A 80 4.84 -5.81 15.46
CA ASP A 80 4.87 -6.95 14.55
C ASP A 80 3.75 -6.86 13.51
N ALA A 81 4.12 -6.62 12.26
CA ALA A 81 3.19 -6.48 11.14
C ALA A 81 2.58 -7.83 10.69
N THR A 82 2.95 -8.93 11.29
CA THR A 82 2.31 -10.24 11.07
C THR A 82 1.06 -10.44 11.95
N THR A 83 0.82 -9.54 12.92
CA THR A 83 -0.29 -9.64 13.88
C THR A 83 -1.17 -8.39 13.86
N VAL A 84 -2.45 -8.56 14.18
CA VAL A 84 -3.36 -7.43 14.42
C VAL A 84 -3.30 -7.10 15.91
N THR A 85 -2.52 -6.06 16.25
CA THR A 85 -2.32 -5.60 17.63
C THR A 85 -2.42 -4.09 17.63
N LEU A 86 -3.49 -3.53 18.17
CA LEU A 86 -3.73 -2.10 18.08
C LEU A 86 -2.76 -1.28 18.94
N ASP A 87 -2.32 -0.15 18.39
CA ASP A 87 -1.63 0.87 19.18
C ASP A 87 -2.59 1.49 20.21
N PRO A 88 -2.38 1.26 21.52
CA PRO A 88 -3.31 1.71 22.55
C PRO A 88 -3.44 3.24 22.64
N ARG A 89 -2.52 4.00 22.05
CA ARG A 89 -2.59 5.46 21.96
C ARG A 89 -3.58 5.91 20.89
N ARG A 90 -3.86 5.05 19.89
CA ARG A 90 -4.84 5.32 18.82
C ARG A 90 -6.19 4.70 19.14
N ASN A 91 -6.20 3.48 19.66
CA ASN A 91 -7.40 2.83 20.14
C ASN A 91 -7.07 2.01 21.41
N PRO A 92 -7.58 2.40 22.58
CA PRO A 92 -7.32 1.68 23.85
C PRO A 92 -8.01 0.32 23.96
N LYS A 93 -8.97 0.02 23.08
CA LYS A 93 -9.63 -1.29 23.02
C LYS A 93 -8.85 -2.19 22.08
N ILE A 94 -7.98 -3.02 22.62
CA ILE A 94 -7.03 -3.85 21.89
C ILE A 94 -7.68 -4.90 20.96
N ASP A 95 -8.91 -5.29 21.20
CA ASP A 95 -9.72 -6.25 20.45
C ASP A 95 -10.80 -5.58 19.58
N ALA A 96 -10.74 -4.25 19.41
CA ALA A 96 -11.75 -3.50 18.66
C ALA A 96 -11.79 -3.84 17.17
N LEU A 97 -10.69 -4.36 16.60
CA LEU A 97 -10.56 -4.66 15.18
C LEU A 97 -10.45 -6.16 14.92
N ASN A 98 -11.48 -6.73 14.32
CA ASN A 98 -11.43 -8.01 13.62
C ASN A 98 -11.17 -7.75 12.13
N LEU A 99 -9.89 -7.65 11.75
CA LEU A 99 -9.49 -7.33 10.38
C LEU A 99 -10.04 -8.36 9.37
N LYS A 100 -10.05 -9.65 9.71
CA LYS A 100 -10.56 -10.71 8.83
C LYS A 100 -12.04 -10.51 8.50
N GLU A 101 -12.83 -10.09 9.49
CA GLU A 101 -14.25 -9.81 9.31
C GLU A 101 -14.47 -8.60 8.38
N VAL A 102 -13.68 -7.54 8.55
CA VAL A 102 -13.75 -6.37 7.65
C VAL A 102 -13.33 -6.74 6.23
N VAL A 103 -12.27 -7.52 6.05
CA VAL A 103 -11.83 -7.98 4.72
C VAL A 103 -12.91 -8.83 4.04
N ALA A 104 -13.55 -9.75 4.78
CA ALA A 104 -14.63 -10.56 4.25
C ALA A 104 -15.83 -9.69 3.83
N TYR A 105 -16.21 -8.72 4.65
CA TYR A 105 -17.26 -7.77 4.37
C TYR A 105 -16.94 -6.92 3.12
N ALA A 106 -15.74 -6.35 3.06
CA ALA A 106 -15.28 -5.56 1.92
C ALA A 106 -15.32 -6.35 0.61
N LYS A 107 -14.87 -7.61 0.64
CA LYS A 107 -14.91 -8.51 -0.52
C LYS A 107 -16.33 -8.75 -1.02
N GLN A 108 -17.30 -8.94 -0.13
CA GLN A 108 -18.72 -9.10 -0.50
C GLN A 108 -19.28 -7.86 -1.22
N HIS A 109 -18.74 -6.69 -0.95
CA HIS A 109 -19.14 -5.42 -1.54
C HIS A 109 -18.24 -4.97 -2.70
N GLY A 110 -17.29 -5.80 -3.14
CA GLY A 110 -16.39 -5.48 -4.23
C GLY A 110 -15.32 -4.41 -3.90
N ILE A 111 -15.08 -4.18 -2.61
CA ILE A 111 -14.08 -3.21 -2.12
C ILE A 111 -12.80 -3.96 -1.69
N GLY A 112 -11.67 -3.49 -2.18
CA GLY A 112 -10.36 -4.00 -1.76
C GLY A 112 -9.92 -3.37 -0.42
N VAL A 113 -9.13 -4.13 0.35
CA VAL A 113 -8.53 -3.64 1.60
C VAL A 113 -7.03 -3.57 1.44
N MET A 114 -6.44 -2.43 1.80
CA MET A 114 -5.00 -2.21 1.85
C MET A 114 -4.55 -2.00 3.30
N LEU A 115 -3.30 -2.33 3.58
CA LEU A 115 -2.70 -2.15 4.90
C LEU A 115 -1.49 -1.22 4.81
N TYR A 116 -1.41 -0.27 5.73
CA TYR A 116 -0.21 0.52 5.94
C TYR A 116 0.86 -0.31 6.66
N VAL A 117 2.08 -0.25 6.19
CA VAL A 117 3.24 -0.83 6.88
C VAL A 117 4.42 0.14 6.81
N ASN A 118 4.98 0.46 7.97
CA ASN A 118 6.14 1.34 8.07
C ASN A 118 7.39 0.67 7.49
N GLN A 119 8.28 1.44 6.90
CA GLN A 119 9.53 0.92 6.32
C GLN A 119 10.32 0.06 7.29
N ARG A 120 10.35 0.38 8.58
CA ARG A 120 11.02 -0.44 9.60
C ARG A 120 10.54 -1.90 9.57
N ALA A 121 9.22 -2.08 9.58
CA ALA A 121 8.62 -3.42 9.53
C ALA A 121 8.80 -4.06 8.15
N LEU A 122 8.66 -3.29 7.05
CA LEU A 122 8.90 -3.80 5.69
C LEU A 122 10.32 -4.33 5.52
N GLN A 123 11.33 -3.67 6.07
CA GLN A 123 12.72 -4.14 5.98
C GLN A 123 12.95 -5.47 6.69
N GLN A 124 12.25 -5.69 7.80
CA GLN A 124 12.45 -6.85 8.65
C GLN A 124 11.55 -8.02 8.28
N GLN A 125 10.31 -7.74 7.86
CA GLN A 125 9.24 -8.73 7.78
C GLN A 125 8.60 -8.86 6.39
N LEU A 126 9.12 -8.20 5.35
CA LEU A 126 8.48 -8.19 4.03
C LEU A 126 8.19 -9.62 3.53
N ASP A 127 9.15 -10.51 3.64
CA ASP A 127 9.03 -11.89 3.13
C ASP A 127 8.02 -12.73 3.96
N GLU A 128 7.75 -12.34 5.20
CA GLU A 128 6.77 -12.98 6.06
C GLU A 128 5.35 -12.43 5.81
N ILE A 129 5.22 -11.12 5.66
CA ILE A 129 3.91 -10.49 5.51
C ILE A 129 3.30 -10.71 4.13
N LEU A 130 4.08 -10.85 3.07
CA LEU A 130 3.55 -11.00 1.72
C LEU A 130 2.64 -12.24 1.56
N PRO A 131 3.09 -13.47 1.88
CA PRO A 131 2.22 -14.64 1.83
C PRO A 131 1.05 -14.53 2.82
N LEU A 132 1.28 -13.95 4.00
CA LEU A 132 0.27 -13.78 5.02
C LEU A 132 -0.85 -12.84 4.56
N TYR A 133 -0.52 -11.65 4.05
CA TYR A 133 -1.52 -10.69 3.57
C TYR A 133 -2.27 -11.20 2.35
N LYS A 134 -1.58 -11.94 1.48
CA LYS A 134 -2.26 -12.66 0.38
C LYS A 134 -3.30 -13.65 0.93
N SER A 135 -2.95 -14.41 1.96
CA SER A 135 -3.88 -15.36 2.60
C SER A 135 -5.05 -14.68 3.30
N TRP A 136 -4.85 -13.47 3.82
CA TRP A 136 -5.92 -12.66 4.42
C TRP A 136 -6.86 -12.02 3.39
N GLY A 137 -6.49 -12.04 2.11
CA GLY A 137 -7.25 -11.39 1.04
C GLY A 137 -7.00 -9.89 0.91
N ILE A 138 -5.85 -9.42 1.40
CA ILE A 138 -5.41 -8.02 1.25
C ILE A 138 -5.09 -7.74 -0.22
N SER A 139 -5.47 -6.56 -0.69
CA SER A 139 -5.29 -6.11 -2.08
C SER A 139 -3.97 -5.38 -2.33
N GLY A 140 -3.37 -4.84 -1.29
CA GLY A 140 -2.13 -4.09 -1.44
C GLY A 140 -1.59 -3.55 -0.12
N ILE A 141 -0.39 -2.97 -0.19
CA ILE A 141 0.32 -2.42 0.96
C ILE A 141 0.67 -0.97 0.68
N LYS A 142 0.37 -0.10 1.65
CA LYS A 142 0.89 1.27 1.66
C LYS A 142 2.22 1.28 2.41
N PHE A 143 3.30 1.59 1.69
CA PHE A 143 4.64 1.73 2.25
C PHE A 143 4.78 3.09 2.92
N GLY A 144 4.95 3.12 4.24
CA GLY A 144 5.05 4.34 5.00
C GLY A 144 6.46 4.70 5.46
N PHE A 145 6.76 5.99 5.41
CA PHE A 145 8.05 6.58 5.83
C PHE A 145 9.26 5.92 5.19
N VAL A 146 9.16 5.71 3.88
CA VAL A 146 10.22 5.09 3.09
C VAL A 146 11.43 6.02 2.97
N GLN A 147 12.62 5.44 3.01
CA GLN A 147 13.85 6.16 2.71
C GLN A 147 14.01 6.31 1.20
N VAL A 148 14.37 7.50 0.76
CA VAL A 148 14.50 7.87 -0.65
C VAL A 148 15.85 8.51 -0.96
N GLY A 149 16.19 8.62 -2.24
CA GLY A 149 17.32 9.40 -2.74
C GLY A 149 18.63 8.65 -2.87
N SER A 150 18.96 7.69 -2.01
CA SER A 150 20.18 6.90 -2.15
C SER A 150 19.99 5.69 -3.07
N GLN A 151 21.08 5.24 -3.68
CA GLN A 151 21.08 4.03 -4.52
C GLN A 151 20.62 2.79 -3.75
N VAL A 152 21.04 2.65 -2.50
CA VAL A 152 20.68 1.51 -1.64
C VAL A 152 19.18 1.45 -1.44
N TRP A 153 18.55 2.57 -1.10
CA TRP A 153 17.10 2.62 -0.86
C TRP A 153 16.29 2.51 -2.14
N THR A 154 16.76 3.07 -3.25
CA THR A 154 16.12 2.92 -4.56
C THR A 154 16.12 1.44 -4.99
N LYS A 155 17.26 0.75 -4.84
CA LYS A 155 17.36 -0.68 -5.13
C LYS A 155 16.43 -1.50 -4.24
N TRP A 156 16.44 -1.25 -2.93
CA TRP A 156 15.55 -1.91 -1.98
C TRP A 156 14.08 -1.73 -2.36
N MET A 157 13.68 -0.49 -2.71
CA MET A 157 12.31 -0.18 -3.10
C MET A 157 11.88 -0.98 -4.35
N HIS A 158 12.74 -1.03 -5.37
CA HIS A 158 12.45 -1.79 -6.58
C HIS A 158 12.30 -3.29 -6.29
N GLU A 159 13.16 -3.85 -5.44
CA GLU A 159 13.06 -5.25 -5.03
C GLU A 159 11.79 -5.51 -4.21
N ALA A 160 11.42 -4.61 -3.30
CA ALA A 160 10.20 -4.72 -2.51
C ALA A 160 8.94 -4.68 -3.38
N VAL A 161 8.85 -3.74 -4.33
CA VAL A 161 7.72 -3.64 -5.28
C VAL A 161 7.62 -4.92 -6.12
N LYS A 162 8.76 -5.42 -6.64
CA LYS A 162 8.78 -6.67 -7.39
C LYS A 162 8.26 -7.85 -6.57
N LYS A 163 8.72 -8.00 -5.32
CA LYS A 163 8.21 -9.03 -4.41
C LYS A 163 6.70 -8.91 -4.18
N CYS A 164 6.18 -7.69 -3.99
CA CYS A 164 4.73 -7.48 -3.89
C CYS A 164 4.00 -7.95 -5.14
N ALA A 165 4.53 -7.66 -6.32
CA ALA A 165 3.96 -8.11 -7.59
C ALA A 165 3.94 -9.65 -7.72
N ASP A 166 4.97 -10.35 -7.24
CA ASP A 166 5.03 -11.82 -7.23
C ASP A 166 3.90 -12.44 -6.39
N TYR A 167 3.37 -11.70 -5.39
CA TYR A 167 2.20 -12.10 -4.59
C TYR A 167 0.88 -11.49 -5.07
N GLY A 168 0.89 -10.69 -6.13
CA GLY A 168 -0.30 -9.99 -6.62
C GLY A 168 -0.84 -8.97 -5.62
N LEU A 169 0.04 -8.25 -4.95
CA LEU A 169 -0.26 -7.17 -4.02
C LEU A 169 0.14 -5.83 -4.62
N MET A 170 -0.80 -4.90 -4.70
CA MET A 170 -0.51 -3.53 -5.15
C MET A 170 0.29 -2.77 -4.10
N VAL A 171 1.03 -1.74 -4.54
CA VAL A 171 1.83 -0.90 -3.66
C VAL A 171 1.45 0.56 -3.84
N ASP A 172 1.21 1.23 -2.72
CA ASP A 172 1.11 2.68 -2.61
C ASP A 172 2.33 3.19 -1.83
N ILE A 173 3.19 3.97 -2.48
CA ILE A 173 4.41 4.47 -1.85
C ILE A 173 4.16 5.88 -1.36
N HIS A 174 4.17 6.06 -0.05
CA HIS A 174 3.96 7.33 0.62
C HIS A 174 5.24 8.19 0.65
N ASP A 175 5.11 9.41 1.16
CA ASP A 175 6.16 10.38 1.43
C ASP A 175 6.81 11.01 0.20
N GLU A 176 8.12 11.23 0.26
CA GLU A 176 8.86 11.99 -0.75
C GLU A 176 9.33 11.14 -1.95
N TYR A 177 8.83 9.92 -2.09
CA TYR A 177 9.17 9.08 -3.23
C TYR A 177 8.76 9.76 -4.54
N ARG A 178 9.70 9.88 -5.45
CA ARG A 178 9.44 10.41 -6.79
C ARG A 178 9.33 9.26 -7.78
N PRO A 179 8.25 9.20 -8.56
CA PRO A 179 8.09 8.15 -9.58
C PRO A 179 9.29 8.09 -10.52
N THR A 180 9.85 6.91 -10.66
CA THR A 180 10.99 6.63 -11.55
C THR A 180 10.55 6.03 -12.89
N GLY A 181 9.25 5.84 -13.08
CA GLY A 181 8.68 5.10 -14.21
C GLY A 181 8.73 3.57 -14.04
N PHE A 182 9.22 3.07 -12.89
CA PHE A 182 9.33 1.64 -12.61
C PHE A 182 7.97 0.92 -12.61
N SER A 183 6.89 1.63 -12.33
CA SER A 183 5.50 1.16 -12.44
C SER A 183 5.09 0.71 -13.85
N ARG A 184 5.89 0.98 -14.88
CA ARG A 184 5.72 0.37 -16.21
C ARG A 184 6.11 -1.10 -16.22
N THR A 185 7.08 -1.48 -15.38
CA THR A 185 7.69 -2.81 -15.37
C THR A 185 7.05 -3.73 -14.33
N TYR A 186 6.70 -3.17 -13.15
CA TYR A 186 6.10 -3.87 -12.03
C TYR A 186 5.01 -3.05 -11.36
#